data_8d1f01417f43a8ab41ee416ba31f2104
#
_entry.id   8d1f01417f43a8ab41ee416ba31f2104
#
_cell.length_a   1.000
_cell.length_b   1.000
_cell.length_c   1.000
_cell.angle_alpha   90.00
_cell.angle_beta   90.00
_cell.angle_gamma   90.00
#
_symmetry.space_group_name_H-M   'P 1'
#
loop_
_entity.id
_entity.type
_entity.pdbx_description
1 polymer ?
#
loop_
_entity_poly.entity_id
_entity_poly.type
_entity_poly.pdbx_seq_one_letter_code
_entity_poly.pdbx_strand_id
1 'polypeptide(L)'
;DHVVIGKGYGSAANRTYRVAYNDRTIHPFQPLTPSAIGSMIQFFDDTIGAPHQMSTSNQTWWLKELFNGLSLVAALVMLVPLTKLLLTIPWFAAARTDISPAPPKPKGKSAVIFWTIFVISAAVACVTFIPLSVASQHIFSAAANKQNGWFFPGRMVNGVVLWSLVNGLFGLVLLWISHATSKKHGDNEAKDWGVRMNWVQTGRTLALALLVIVIFYTILAAIYGFFHVDYRLFVVAARPLTKRWFLIALAYVPALFLFFLSNSLRVNTSMRFNNQRRWVNWLIIALA
;
A
#
# COMPACT_ATOMS: atom_id res chain seq x y z
N ASP A 1 36.43 -9.46 -25.43
CA ASP A 1 35.84 -8.43 -26.31
C ASP A 1 34.93 -7.53 -25.50
N HIS A 2 35.12 -6.22 -25.69
CA HIS A 2 34.26 -5.24 -24.98
C HIS A 2 33.04 -4.91 -25.81
N VAL A 3 31.85 -4.95 -25.17
CA VAL A 3 30.59 -4.52 -25.79
C VAL A 3 30.58 -3.00 -25.87
N VAL A 4 30.36 -2.44 -27.05
CA VAL A 4 30.18 -1.00 -27.25
C VAL A 4 28.70 -0.66 -27.06
N ILE A 5 28.41 0.26 -26.16
CA ILE A 5 27.03 0.72 -25.88
C ILE A 5 26.43 1.37 -27.13
N GLY A 6 25.20 1.02 -27.46
CA GLY A 6 24.46 1.50 -28.61
C GLY A 6 24.83 0.84 -29.94
N LYS A 7 25.85 -0.04 -29.98
CA LYS A 7 26.21 -0.77 -31.20
C LYS A 7 25.44 -2.06 -31.30
N GLY A 8 24.82 -2.28 -32.46
CA GLY A 8 24.17 -3.54 -32.80
C GLY A 8 25.18 -4.63 -33.20
N TYR A 9 24.94 -5.86 -32.77
CA TYR A 9 25.71 -7.06 -33.07
C TYR A 9 24.81 -8.16 -33.61
N GLY A 10 25.28 -8.92 -34.60
CA GLY A 10 24.48 -9.99 -35.21
C GLY A 10 23.56 -9.49 -36.32
N SER A 11 22.48 -10.23 -36.58
CA SER A 11 21.53 -9.96 -37.66
C SER A 11 20.10 -10.18 -37.22
N ALA A 12 19.20 -9.24 -37.53
CA ALA A 12 17.78 -9.35 -37.29
C ALA A 12 17.16 -10.55 -38.07
N ALA A 13 17.55 -10.72 -39.33
CA ALA A 13 17.08 -11.82 -40.19
C ALA A 13 17.38 -13.21 -39.58
N ASN A 14 18.56 -13.36 -38.97
CA ASN A 14 18.99 -14.59 -38.32
C ASN A 14 18.58 -14.69 -36.84
N ARG A 15 17.79 -13.73 -36.33
CA ARG A 15 17.36 -13.63 -34.92
C ARG A 15 18.52 -13.61 -33.92
N THR A 16 19.69 -13.10 -34.35
CA THR A 16 20.89 -13.01 -33.52
C THR A 16 21.22 -11.57 -33.13
N TYR A 17 20.40 -10.60 -33.53
CA TYR A 17 20.63 -9.18 -33.20
C TYR A 17 20.66 -8.95 -31.69
N ARG A 18 21.67 -8.25 -31.21
CA ARG A 18 21.88 -7.86 -29.81
C ARG A 18 22.42 -6.45 -29.78
N VAL A 19 21.94 -5.67 -28.83
CA VAL A 19 22.44 -4.32 -28.53
C VAL A 19 22.37 -4.10 -27.04
N ALA A 20 23.35 -3.39 -26.49
CA ALA A 20 23.34 -2.96 -25.09
C ALA A 20 23.15 -1.44 -25.03
N TYR A 21 22.11 -1.01 -24.31
CA TYR A 21 21.86 0.40 -24.01
C TYR A 21 22.20 0.70 -22.55
N ASN A 22 22.63 1.93 -22.27
CA ASN A 22 22.82 2.43 -20.91
C ASN A 22 22.08 3.76 -20.77
N ASP A 23 20.85 3.68 -20.30
CA ASP A 23 19.95 4.83 -20.16
C ASP A 23 20.20 5.65 -18.89
N ARG A 24 21.25 5.33 -18.13
CA ARG A 24 21.66 6.03 -16.89
C ARG A 24 20.52 6.25 -15.91
N THR A 25 19.61 5.27 -15.81
CA THR A 25 18.49 5.27 -14.91
C THR A 25 18.50 4.03 -14.01
N ILE A 26 17.88 4.12 -12.83
CA ILE A 26 17.74 2.97 -11.94
C ILE A 26 16.64 2.03 -12.44
N HIS A 27 16.81 0.73 -12.19
CA HIS A 27 15.94 -0.32 -12.70
C HIS A 27 14.43 -0.05 -12.53
N PRO A 28 13.92 0.45 -11.38
CA PRO A 28 12.49 0.72 -11.22
C PRO A 28 11.92 1.78 -12.17
N PHE A 29 12.74 2.73 -12.63
CA PHE A 29 12.31 3.81 -13.52
C PHE A 29 12.58 3.56 -15.00
N GLN A 30 13.22 2.46 -15.38
CA GLN A 30 13.44 2.13 -16.80
C GLN A 30 12.15 2.18 -17.64
N PRO A 31 11.01 1.57 -17.22
CA PRO A 31 9.78 1.64 -18.02
C PRO A 31 9.10 3.02 -18.01
N LEU A 32 9.63 3.98 -17.26
CA LEU A 32 9.10 5.34 -17.10
C LEU A 32 10.10 6.42 -17.53
N THR A 33 11.13 6.05 -18.26
CA THR A 33 12.17 6.97 -18.70
C THR A 33 12.16 7.09 -20.24
N PRO A 34 12.03 8.31 -20.80
CA PRO A 34 11.99 8.50 -22.26
C PRO A 34 13.18 7.91 -23.00
N SER A 35 14.40 7.95 -22.43
CA SER A 35 15.59 7.36 -23.05
C SER A 35 15.48 5.84 -23.14
N ALA A 36 15.08 5.16 -22.06
CA ALA A 36 14.94 3.71 -22.06
C ALA A 36 13.83 3.22 -23.02
N ILE A 37 12.72 3.95 -23.07
CA ILE A 37 11.64 3.66 -24.03
C ILE A 37 12.09 3.96 -25.46
N GLY A 38 12.83 5.05 -25.67
CA GLY A 38 13.45 5.36 -26.96
C GLY A 38 14.39 4.27 -27.43
N SER A 39 15.26 3.75 -26.55
CA SER A 39 16.14 2.61 -26.81
C SER A 39 15.38 1.34 -27.19
N MET A 40 14.24 1.09 -26.51
CA MET A 40 13.36 -0.04 -26.84
C MET A 40 12.70 0.14 -28.23
N ILE A 41 12.21 1.33 -28.54
CA ILE A 41 11.64 1.63 -29.86
C ILE A 41 12.69 1.44 -30.94
N GLN A 42 13.91 1.98 -30.75
CA GLN A 42 15.02 1.81 -31.68
C GLN A 42 15.34 0.33 -31.91
N PHE A 43 15.37 -0.48 -30.85
CA PHE A 43 15.61 -1.93 -31.01
C PHE A 43 14.55 -2.59 -31.88
N PHE A 44 13.28 -2.23 -31.74
CA PHE A 44 12.19 -2.79 -32.56
C PHE A 44 12.28 -2.27 -34.01
N ASP A 45 12.60 -1.02 -34.22
CA ASP A 45 12.82 -0.47 -35.57
C ASP A 45 13.96 -1.17 -36.28
N ASP A 46 15.07 -1.44 -35.60
CA ASP A 46 16.25 -2.12 -36.17
C ASP A 46 15.96 -3.62 -36.47
N THR A 47 14.99 -4.24 -35.79
CA THR A 47 14.76 -5.70 -35.87
C THR A 47 13.54 -6.09 -36.67
N ILE A 48 12.45 -5.37 -36.55
CA ILE A 48 11.15 -5.70 -37.15
C ILE A 48 10.79 -4.66 -38.22
N GLY A 49 11.27 -3.43 -38.05
CA GLY A 49 10.88 -2.27 -38.84
C GLY A 49 9.53 -1.71 -38.41
N ALA A 50 9.35 -0.43 -38.58
CA ALA A 50 8.07 0.23 -38.36
C ALA A 50 7.37 0.52 -39.71
N PRO A 51 6.03 0.42 -39.81
CA PRO A 51 5.28 0.80 -41.01
C PRO A 51 5.53 2.25 -41.40
N HIS A 52 5.73 3.10 -40.42
CA HIS A 52 6.11 4.52 -40.58
C HIS A 52 7.25 4.83 -39.61
N GLN A 53 8.37 5.28 -40.13
CA GLN A 53 9.48 5.70 -39.28
C GLN A 53 9.09 7.00 -38.56
N MET A 54 9.08 6.96 -37.25
CA MET A 54 8.91 8.13 -36.39
C MET A 54 10.14 8.26 -35.49
N SER A 55 10.46 9.49 -35.11
CA SER A 55 11.52 9.72 -34.13
C SER A 55 11.24 8.96 -32.82
N THR A 56 12.25 8.29 -32.28
CA THR A 56 12.19 7.59 -31.00
C THR A 56 11.88 8.51 -29.82
N SER A 57 12.00 9.84 -30.01
CA SER A 57 11.60 10.88 -29.06
C SER A 57 10.12 11.25 -29.13
N ASN A 58 9.40 10.85 -30.19
CA ASN A 58 7.96 11.11 -30.31
C ASN A 58 7.16 10.13 -29.47
N GLN A 59 7.03 10.41 -28.21
CA GLN A 59 6.47 9.52 -27.20
C GLN A 59 5.29 10.16 -26.50
N THR A 60 4.17 9.45 -26.42
CA THR A 60 2.92 9.90 -25.76
C THR A 60 2.52 9.00 -24.60
N TRP A 61 3.29 7.96 -24.27
CA TRP A 61 2.99 7.00 -23.22
C TRP A 61 2.82 7.64 -21.82
N TRP A 62 3.52 8.74 -21.55
CA TRP A 62 3.45 9.46 -20.29
C TRP A 62 2.05 10.00 -19.98
N LEU A 63 1.25 10.35 -21.03
CA LEU A 63 -0.15 10.73 -20.87
C LEU A 63 -0.96 9.59 -20.27
N LYS A 64 -0.76 8.36 -20.77
CA LYS A 64 -1.43 7.16 -20.22
C LYS A 64 -1.03 6.96 -18.76
N GLU A 65 0.24 7.05 -18.42
CA GLU A 65 0.71 6.87 -17.03
C GLU A 65 0.18 7.97 -16.10
N LEU A 66 0.12 9.22 -16.57
CA LEU A 66 -0.47 10.33 -15.83
C LEU A 66 -1.95 10.06 -15.52
N PHE A 67 -2.74 9.71 -16.54
CA PHE A 67 -4.18 9.46 -16.35
C PHE A 67 -4.45 8.19 -15.54
N ASN A 68 -3.64 7.16 -15.67
CA ASN A 68 -3.71 5.98 -14.80
C ASN A 68 -3.43 6.34 -13.33
N GLY A 69 -2.43 7.18 -13.08
CA GLY A 69 -2.15 7.68 -11.73
C GLY A 69 -3.28 8.53 -11.16
N LEU A 70 -3.82 9.45 -11.95
CA LEU A 70 -4.98 10.26 -11.55
C LEU A 70 -6.21 9.40 -11.28
N SER A 71 -6.44 8.36 -12.10
CA SER A 71 -7.53 7.41 -11.90
C SER A 71 -7.38 6.63 -10.59
N LEU A 72 -6.15 6.22 -10.24
CA LEU A 72 -5.88 5.57 -8.95
C LEU A 72 -6.18 6.51 -7.78
N VAL A 73 -5.70 7.76 -7.84
CA VAL A 73 -5.98 8.76 -6.80
C VAL A 73 -7.48 9.01 -6.67
N ALA A 74 -8.19 9.20 -7.78
CA ALA A 74 -9.63 9.40 -7.78
C ALA A 74 -10.37 8.18 -7.17
N ALA A 75 -9.97 6.97 -7.51
CA ALA A 75 -10.53 5.74 -6.94
C ALA A 75 -10.35 5.69 -5.42
N LEU A 76 -9.17 5.99 -4.90
CA LEU A 76 -8.92 6.02 -3.46
C LEU A 76 -9.71 7.14 -2.76
N VAL A 77 -9.77 8.33 -3.35
CA VAL A 77 -10.56 9.45 -2.82
C VAL A 77 -12.05 9.12 -2.78
N MET A 78 -12.57 8.37 -3.77
CA MET A 78 -13.97 7.94 -3.84
C MET A 78 -14.42 7.14 -2.63
N LEU A 79 -13.52 6.43 -1.95
CA LEU A 79 -13.86 5.65 -0.74
C LEU A 79 -14.50 6.52 0.36
N VAL A 80 -14.08 7.78 0.49
CA VAL A 80 -14.61 8.69 1.51
C VAL A 80 -16.06 9.09 1.24
N PRO A 81 -16.41 9.69 0.08
CA PRO A 81 -17.80 10.04 -0.22
C PRO A 81 -18.70 8.80 -0.32
N LEU A 82 -18.21 7.67 -0.85
CA LEU A 82 -18.96 6.42 -0.88
C LEU A 82 -19.35 5.97 0.52
N THR A 83 -18.39 5.93 1.45
CA THR A 83 -18.67 5.57 2.84
C THR A 83 -19.67 6.56 3.49
N LYS A 84 -19.49 7.87 3.27
CA LYS A 84 -20.43 8.89 3.78
C LYS A 84 -21.84 8.70 3.23
N LEU A 85 -21.96 8.39 1.93
CA LEU A 85 -23.24 8.12 1.30
C LEU A 85 -23.93 6.90 1.93
N LEU A 86 -23.22 5.79 2.09
CA LEU A 86 -23.76 4.59 2.73
C LEU A 86 -24.15 4.83 4.19
N LEU A 87 -23.45 5.69 4.91
CA LEU A 87 -23.81 6.11 6.26
C LEU A 87 -25.08 6.99 6.35
N THR A 88 -25.68 7.40 5.25
CA THR A 88 -27.01 8.03 5.25
C THR A 88 -28.14 7.01 5.41
N ILE A 89 -27.88 5.74 5.10
CA ILE A 89 -28.84 4.65 5.30
C ILE A 89 -29.03 4.44 6.80
N PRO A 90 -30.28 4.43 7.33
CA PRO A 90 -30.54 4.39 8.78
C PRO A 90 -29.86 3.23 9.49
N TRP A 91 -29.81 2.06 8.86
CA TRP A 91 -29.18 0.89 9.45
C TRP A 91 -27.66 1.05 9.66
N PHE A 92 -26.96 1.70 8.70
CA PHE A 92 -25.55 2.02 8.82
C PHE A 92 -25.30 3.27 9.65
N ALA A 93 -26.22 4.25 9.65
CA ALA A 93 -26.10 5.44 10.47
C ALA A 93 -25.94 5.12 11.96
N ALA A 94 -26.57 4.03 12.42
CA ALA A 94 -26.43 3.55 13.78
C ALA A 94 -25.02 2.98 14.13
N ALA A 95 -24.13 2.82 13.15
CA ALA A 95 -22.72 2.52 13.40
C ALA A 95 -21.88 3.78 13.72
N ARG A 96 -22.44 4.98 13.50
CA ARG A 96 -21.77 6.23 13.87
C ARG A 96 -21.66 6.33 15.39
N THR A 97 -20.49 6.70 15.83
CA THR A 97 -20.22 7.03 17.24
C THR A 97 -19.55 8.39 17.30
N ASP A 98 -19.78 9.11 18.38
CA ASP A 98 -19.02 10.33 18.63
C ASP A 98 -17.55 10.02 18.79
N ILE A 99 -16.70 10.91 18.29
CA ILE A 99 -15.26 10.79 18.45
C ILE A 99 -14.95 10.97 19.94
N SER A 100 -14.35 9.95 20.56
CA SER A 100 -13.91 10.04 21.95
C SER A 100 -13.00 11.26 22.16
N PRO A 101 -13.10 11.96 23.28
CA PRO A 101 -12.22 13.09 23.57
C PRO A 101 -10.76 12.67 23.45
N ALA A 102 -9.94 13.54 22.86
CA ALA A 102 -8.51 13.26 22.82
C ALA A 102 -7.90 13.43 24.21
N PRO A 103 -6.95 12.59 24.62
CA PRO A 103 -6.26 12.73 25.90
C PRO A 103 -5.58 14.11 26.01
N PRO A 104 -5.32 14.60 27.25
CA PRO A 104 -4.57 15.82 27.45
C PRO A 104 -3.19 15.77 26.77
N LYS A 105 -2.70 16.92 26.33
CA LYS A 105 -1.35 16.99 25.74
C LYS A 105 -0.32 16.48 26.76
N PRO A 106 0.50 15.46 26.40
CA PRO A 106 1.48 14.91 27.32
C PRO A 106 2.52 15.96 27.72
N LYS A 107 2.86 16.01 29.01
CA LYS A 107 3.82 16.94 29.60
C LYS A 107 4.87 16.20 30.44
N GLY A 108 6.04 16.80 30.61
CA GLY A 108 7.12 16.22 31.43
C GLY A 108 7.46 14.80 31.02
N LYS A 109 7.50 13.86 31.96
CA LYS A 109 7.82 12.45 31.71
C LYS A 109 6.88 11.78 30.72
N SER A 110 5.58 12.11 30.74
CA SER A 110 4.61 11.55 29.80
C SER A 110 4.90 11.97 28.36
N ALA A 111 5.39 13.19 28.12
CA ALA A 111 5.81 13.63 26.81
C ALA A 111 7.03 12.84 26.30
N VAL A 112 8.00 12.61 27.17
CA VAL A 112 9.18 11.79 26.82
C VAL A 112 8.73 10.39 26.45
N ILE A 113 7.89 9.74 27.23
CA ILE A 113 7.37 8.39 26.96
C ILE A 113 6.62 8.38 25.62
N PHE A 114 5.74 9.34 25.38
CA PHE A 114 4.96 9.44 24.15
C PHE A 114 5.87 9.47 22.90
N TRP A 115 6.83 10.39 22.89
CA TRP A 115 7.72 10.55 21.75
C TRP A 115 8.71 9.39 21.61
N THR A 116 9.17 8.81 22.73
CA THR A 116 10.03 7.63 22.71
C THR A 116 9.31 6.43 22.10
N ILE A 117 8.07 6.15 22.48
CA ILE A 117 7.24 5.08 21.88
C ILE A 117 7.05 5.33 20.39
N PHE A 118 6.79 6.59 19.99
CA PHE A 118 6.63 6.95 18.59
C PHE A 118 7.90 6.68 17.78
N VAL A 119 9.06 7.18 18.26
CA VAL A 119 10.35 6.99 17.58
C VAL A 119 10.74 5.52 17.53
N ILE A 120 10.56 4.77 18.62
CA ILE A 120 10.83 3.31 18.65
C ILE A 120 9.94 2.60 17.62
N SER A 121 8.68 2.95 17.54
CA SER A 121 7.75 2.35 16.58
C SER A 121 8.24 2.55 15.14
N ALA A 122 8.59 3.79 14.77
CA ALA A 122 9.10 4.12 13.45
C ALA A 122 10.46 3.42 13.18
N ALA A 123 11.37 3.41 14.15
CA ALA A 123 12.66 2.77 14.02
C ALA A 123 12.52 1.25 13.81
N VAL A 124 11.67 0.58 14.60
CA VAL A 124 11.40 -0.85 14.45
C VAL A 124 10.82 -1.15 13.08
N ALA A 125 9.85 -0.36 12.62
CA ALA A 125 9.27 -0.54 11.29
C ALA A 125 10.33 -0.44 10.18
N CYS A 126 11.21 0.56 10.25
CA CYS A 126 12.28 0.75 9.27
C CYS A 126 13.34 -0.37 9.32
N VAL A 127 13.83 -0.70 10.51
CA VAL A 127 14.95 -1.67 10.68
C VAL A 127 14.50 -3.10 10.38
N THR A 128 13.27 -3.46 10.67
CA THR A 128 12.75 -4.83 10.48
C THR A 128 12.36 -5.14 9.04
N PHE A 129 12.19 -4.15 8.16
CA PHE A 129 11.71 -4.38 6.80
C PHE A 129 12.61 -5.30 5.98
N ILE A 130 13.90 -4.99 5.90
CA ILE A 130 14.86 -5.80 5.12
C ILE A 130 15.08 -7.19 5.73
N PRO A 131 15.36 -7.36 7.04
CA PRO A 131 15.51 -8.68 7.65
C PRO A 131 14.29 -9.57 7.47
N LEU A 132 13.08 -9.03 7.66
CA LEU A 132 11.84 -9.81 7.50
C LEU A 132 11.54 -10.12 6.02
N SER A 133 11.89 -9.23 5.10
CA SER A 133 11.81 -9.51 3.66
C SER A 133 12.73 -10.65 3.26
N VAL A 134 13.95 -10.72 3.80
CA VAL A 134 14.87 -11.84 3.59
C VAL A 134 14.35 -13.12 4.27
N ALA A 135 13.92 -13.04 5.52
CA ALA A 135 13.34 -14.19 6.24
C ALA A 135 12.12 -14.79 5.52
N SER A 136 11.30 -13.93 4.89
CA SER A 136 10.14 -14.39 4.12
C SER A 136 10.52 -15.31 2.95
N GLN A 137 11.70 -15.16 2.38
CA GLN A 137 12.16 -16.01 1.27
C GLN A 137 12.51 -17.42 1.75
N HIS A 138 12.95 -17.57 3.00
CA HIS A 138 13.20 -18.87 3.61
C HIS A 138 11.90 -19.53 4.07
N ILE A 139 10.99 -18.77 4.69
CA ILE A 139 9.68 -19.26 5.16
C ILE A 139 8.80 -19.69 3.97
N PHE A 140 8.77 -18.89 2.91
CA PHE A 140 7.97 -19.13 1.70
C PHE A 140 8.88 -19.52 0.51
N SER A 141 9.66 -20.57 0.69
CA SER A 141 10.68 -20.99 -0.28
C SER A 141 10.13 -21.27 -1.69
N ALA A 142 8.91 -21.83 -1.78
CA ALA A 142 8.25 -22.06 -3.07
C ALA A 142 8.05 -20.74 -3.86
N ALA A 143 7.58 -19.69 -3.19
CA ALA A 143 7.42 -18.37 -3.80
C ALA A 143 8.77 -17.73 -4.15
N ALA A 144 9.78 -17.90 -3.29
CA ALA A 144 11.14 -17.41 -3.53
C ALA A 144 11.75 -18.05 -4.80
N ASN A 145 11.47 -19.32 -5.04
CA ASN A 145 11.91 -20.07 -6.22
C ASN A 145 10.95 -19.94 -7.44
N LYS A 146 10.04 -18.96 -7.42
CA LYS A 146 9.10 -18.67 -8.50
C LYS A 146 8.16 -19.84 -8.84
N GLN A 147 7.88 -20.74 -7.91
CA GLN A 147 6.94 -21.84 -8.09
C GLN A 147 5.51 -21.33 -8.01
N ASN A 148 4.67 -21.76 -8.95
CA ASN A 148 3.25 -21.42 -9.00
C ASN A 148 2.44 -22.26 -7.99
N GLY A 149 2.34 -21.78 -6.76
CA GLY A 149 1.55 -22.40 -5.70
C GLY A 149 0.27 -21.64 -5.37
N TRP A 150 -0.51 -22.18 -4.43
CA TRP A 150 -1.65 -21.51 -3.80
C TRP A 150 -1.28 -20.87 -2.47
N PHE A 151 -0.28 -21.41 -1.79
CA PHE A 151 0.15 -20.97 -0.45
C PHE A 151 1.15 -19.83 -0.57
N PHE A 152 0.71 -18.62 -0.30
CA PHE A 152 1.52 -17.40 -0.28
C PHE A 152 2.47 -17.26 -1.49
N PRO A 153 1.95 -17.25 -2.74
CA PRO A 153 2.79 -17.28 -3.95
C PRO A 153 3.47 -15.94 -4.28
N GLY A 154 3.10 -14.86 -3.58
CA GLY A 154 3.59 -13.52 -3.86
C GLY A 154 4.93 -13.23 -3.22
N ARG A 155 6.05 -13.53 -3.88
CA ARG A 155 7.42 -13.37 -3.34
C ARG A 155 7.64 -12.01 -2.65
N MET A 156 7.33 -10.90 -3.32
CA MET A 156 7.49 -9.54 -2.77
C MET A 156 6.45 -9.25 -1.69
N VAL A 157 5.22 -9.71 -1.89
CA VAL A 157 4.11 -9.49 -0.95
C VAL A 157 4.35 -10.23 0.36
N ASN A 158 4.97 -11.41 0.34
CA ASN A 158 5.28 -12.18 1.53
C ASN A 158 6.21 -11.45 2.50
N GLY A 159 7.18 -10.70 1.98
CA GLY A 159 8.04 -9.83 2.79
C GLY A 159 7.23 -8.74 3.50
N VAL A 160 6.35 -8.07 2.76
CA VAL A 160 5.46 -7.04 3.32
C VAL A 160 4.51 -7.62 4.35
N VAL A 161 3.94 -8.80 4.08
CA VAL A 161 2.98 -9.46 4.99
C VAL A 161 3.65 -9.90 6.29
N LEU A 162 4.84 -10.49 6.22
CA LEU A 162 5.59 -10.87 7.42
C LEU A 162 5.98 -9.63 8.24
N TRP A 163 6.43 -8.58 7.56
CA TRP A 163 6.71 -7.29 8.18
C TRP A 163 5.47 -6.67 8.82
N SER A 164 4.33 -6.70 8.12
CA SER A 164 3.05 -6.19 8.64
C SER A 164 2.60 -6.96 9.88
N LEU A 165 2.71 -8.29 9.87
CA LEU A 165 2.34 -9.13 11.01
C LEU A 165 3.17 -8.77 12.25
N VAL A 166 4.50 -8.73 12.11
CA VAL A 166 5.42 -8.41 13.22
C VAL A 166 5.17 -7.00 13.76
N ASN A 167 5.07 -6.02 12.88
CA ASN A 167 4.84 -4.63 13.29
C ASN A 167 3.42 -4.40 13.83
N GLY A 168 2.42 -5.11 13.31
CA GLY A 168 1.06 -5.11 13.87
C GLY A 168 1.01 -5.62 15.30
N LEU A 169 1.64 -6.76 15.57
CA LEU A 169 1.77 -7.32 16.93
C LEU A 169 2.55 -6.39 17.85
N PHE A 170 3.68 -5.88 17.38
CA PHE A 170 4.49 -4.93 18.15
C PHE A 170 3.69 -3.66 18.49
N GLY A 171 2.93 -3.12 17.53
CA GLY A 171 2.05 -1.99 17.75
C GLY A 171 0.96 -2.23 18.79
N LEU A 172 0.38 -3.44 18.84
CA LEU A 172 -0.57 -3.82 19.91
C LEU A 172 0.10 -3.88 21.29
N VAL A 173 1.33 -4.39 21.36
CA VAL A 173 2.11 -4.38 22.61
C VAL A 173 2.37 -2.94 23.07
N LEU A 174 2.75 -2.05 22.17
CA LEU A 174 2.94 -0.62 22.48
C LEU A 174 1.63 0.06 22.92
N LEU A 175 0.51 -0.28 22.31
CA LEU A 175 -0.81 0.21 22.71
C LEU A 175 -1.14 -0.27 24.14
N TRP A 176 -0.90 -1.52 24.44
CA TRP A 176 -1.12 -2.09 25.76
C TRP A 176 -0.23 -1.41 26.84
N ILE A 177 1.06 -1.21 26.55
CA ILE A 177 1.99 -0.48 27.43
C ILE A 177 1.49 0.95 27.67
N SER A 178 1.11 1.66 26.62
CA SER A 178 0.56 3.02 26.70
C SER A 178 -0.67 3.07 27.61
N HIS A 179 -1.59 2.11 27.43
CA HIS A 179 -2.80 2.01 28.24
C HIS A 179 -2.50 1.69 29.72
N ALA A 180 -1.61 0.73 29.98
CA ALA A 180 -1.21 0.36 31.34
C ALA A 180 -0.52 1.52 32.10
N THR A 181 0.30 2.30 31.36
CA THR A 181 0.98 3.47 31.91
C THR A 181 0.00 4.60 32.21
N SER A 182 -0.94 4.87 31.32
CA SER A 182 -1.98 5.88 31.54
C SER A 182 -2.88 5.57 32.74
N LYS A 183 -3.22 4.30 32.96
CA LYS A 183 -3.98 3.89 34.14
C LYS A 183 -3.27 4.19 35.47
N LYS A 184 -1.96 4.02 35.54
CA LYS A 184 -1.17 4.29 36.74
C LYS A 184 -1.13 5.79 37.11
N HIS A 185 -1.36 6.67 36.15
CA HIS A 185 -1.36 8.11 36.35
C HIS A 185 -2.77 8.73 36.48
N GLY A 186 -3.79 7.91 36.61
CA GLY A 186 -5.16 8.36 36.87
C GLY A 186 -5.90 8.91 35.63
N ASP A 187 -5.32 8.77 34.45
CA ASP A 187 -5.70 9.57 33.30
C ASP A 187 -6.54 8.84 32.26
N ASN A 188 -7.25 7.83 32.42
CA ASN A 188 -8.25 7.36 31.45
C ASN A 188 -8.60 5.88 31.59
N GLU A 189 -9.86 5.61 31.70
CA GLU A 189 -10.43 4.28 31.46
C GLU A 189 -10.36 3.92 29.95
N ALA A 190 -10.28 2.63 29.63
CA ALA A 190 -10.31 2.16 28.23
C ALA A 190 -11.56 2.63 27.46
N LYS A 191 -12.61 3.02 28.17
CA LYS A 191 -13.84 3.62 27.66
C LYS A 191 -13.58 4.99 27.01
N ASP A 192 -12.69 5.78 27.59
CA ASP A 192 -12.36 7.12 27.12
C ASP A 192 -11.51 7.10 25.83
N TRP A 193 -10.87 5.97 25.55
CA TRP A 193 -10.10 5.78 24.31
C TRP A 193 -10.97 5.37 23.12
N GLY A 194 -12.28 5.13 23.32
CA GLY A 194 -13.18 4.73 22.25
C GLY A 194 -12.95 3.31 21.71
N VAL A 195 -12.24 2.48 22.46
CA VAL A 195 -11.91 1.10 22.05
C VAL A 195 -13.05 0.12 22.30
N ARG A 196 -14.03 0.49 23.14
CA ARG A 196 -15.18 -0.38 23.41
C ARG A 196 -16.25 -0.21 22.32
N MET A 197 -16.47 -1.27 21.55
CA MET A 197 -17.62 -1.42 20.63
C MET A 197 -18.53 -2.54 21.12
N ASN A 198 -19.83 -2.35 20.99
CA ASN A 198 -20.77 -3.46 21.16
C ASN A 198 -20.80 -4.34 19.90
N TRP A 199 -21.24 -5.59 20.04
CA TRP A 199 -21.25 -6.55 18.94
C TRP A 199 -22.15 -6.14 17.76
N VAL A 200 -23.25 -5.43 18.04
CA VAL A 200 -24.17 -4.92 17.01
C VAL A 200 -23.49 -3.84 16.17
N GLN A 201 -22.79 -2.89 16.80
CA GLN A 201 -22.04 -1.85 16.09
C GLN A 201 -20.87 -2.46 15.30
N THR A 202 -20.18 -3.46 15.88
CA THR A 202 -19.11 -4.18 15.18
C THR A 202 -19.64 -4.86 13.93
N GLY A 203 -20.78 -5.57 14.03
CA GLY A 203 -21.40 -6.22 12.88
C GLY A 203 -21.82 -5.23 11.79
N ARG A 204 -22.41 -4.09 12.16
CA ARG A 204 -22.77 -3.02 11.20
C ARG A 204 -21.55 -2.40 10.53
N THR A 205 -20.48 -2.18 11.27
CA THR A 205 -19.21 -1.65 10.73
C THR A 205 -18.57 -2.63 9.75
N LEU A 206 -18.55 -3.91 10.07
CA LEU A 206 -18.04 -4.95 9.16
C LEU A 206 -18.90 -5.03 7.89
N ALA A 207 -20.22 -5.01 8.01
CA ALA A 207 -21.11 -5.01 6.85
C ALA A 207 -20.93 -3.76 5.98
N LEU A 208 -20.75 -2.58 6.59
CA LEU A 208 -20.45 -1.35 5.88
C LEU A 208 -19.12 -1.46 5.13
N ALA A 209 -18.07 -1.96 5.78
CA ALA A 209 -16.76 -2.13 5.17
C ALA A 209 -16.82 -3.11 3.98
N LEU A 210 -17.50 -4.23 4.13
CA LEU A 210 -17.70 -5.19 3.04
C LEU A 210 -18.48 -4.57 1.88
N LEU A 211 -19.56 -3.83 2.15
CA LEU A 211 -20.34 -3.19 1.11
C LEU A 211 -19.54 -2.12 0.37
N VAL A 212 -18.75 -1.30 1.08
CA VAL A 212 -17.83 -0.33 0.48
C VAL A 212 -16.86 -1.02 -0.46
N ILE A 213 -16.24 -2.12 -0.03
CA ILE A 213 -15.29 -2.89 -0.85
C ILE A 213 -15.98 -3.46 -2.09
N VAL A 214 -17.15 -4.07 -1.93
CA VAL A 214 -17.91 -4.65 -3.06
C VAL A 214 -18.28 -3.58 -4.08
N ILE A 215 -18.84 -2.45 -3.66
CA ILE A 215 -19.21 -1.35 -4.56
C ILE A 215 -17.96 -0.78 -5.23
N PHE A 216 -16.90 -0.53 -4.47
CA PHE A 216 -15.62 -0.03 -4.99
C PHE A 216 -15.09 -0.94 -6.09
N TYR A 217 -14.96 -2.24 -5.83
CA TYR A 217 -14.48 -3.19 -6.84
C TYR A 217 -15.42 -3.33 -8.04
N THR A 218 -16.71 -3.25 -7.83
CA THR A 218 -17.70 -3.29 -8.92
C THR A 218 -17.51 -2.08 -9.85
N ILE A 219 -17.32 -0.88 -9.29
CA ILE A 219 -17.07 0.34 -10.07
C ILE A 219 -15.75 0.21 -10.84
N LEU A 220 -14.67 -0.24 -10.17
CA LEU A 220 -13.38 -0.43 -10.83
C LEU A 220 -13.46 -1.45 -11.98
N ALA A 221 -14.14 -2.57 -11.74
CA ALA A 221 -14.31 -3.63 -12.74
C ALA A 221 -15.17 -3.15 -13.93
N ALA A 222 -16.24 -2.40 -13.68
CA ALA A 222 -17.09 -1.84 -14.71
C ALA A 222 -16.32 -0.84 -15.60
N ILE A 223 -15.61 0.10 -14.98
CA ILE A 223 -14.81 1.09 -15.72
C ILE A 223 -13.68 0.41 -16.49
N TYR A 224 -13.00 -0.58 -15.90
CA TYR A 224 -12.01 -1.37 -16.61
C TYR A 224 -12.63 -2.12 -17.80
N GLY A 225 -13.80 -2.73 -17.62
CA GLY A 225 -14.49 -3.45 -18.69
C GLY A 225 -14.92 -2.57 -19.86
N PHE A 226 -15.36 -1.33 -19.61
CA PHE A 226 -15.80 -0.41 -20.64
C PHE A 226 -14.67 0.40 -21.29
N PHE A 227 -13.71 0.86 -20.50
CA PHE A 227 -12.71 1.84 -20.95
C PHE A 227 -11.27 1.32 -20.93
N HIS A 228 -11.02 0.14 -20.41
CA HIS A 228 -9.70 -0.46 -20.27
C HIS A 228 -8.71 0.44 -19.51
N VAL A 229 -9.21 1.21 -18.53
CA VAL A 229 -8.41 2.10 -17.69
C VAL A 229 -7.74 1.32 -16.57
N ASP A 230 -6.44 1.42 -16.48
CA ASP A 230 -5.66 0.91 -15.36
C ASP A 230 -5.64 1.94 -14.22
N TYR A 231 -5.99 1.49 -13.02
CA TYR A 231 -5.83 2.28 -11.79
C TYR A 231 -4.44 2.02 -11.22
N ARG A 232 -3.44 2.67 -11.78
CA ARG A 232 -2.04 2.37 -11.50
C ARG A 232 -1.20 3.64 -11.38
N LEU A 233 -0.32 3.65 -10.40
CA LEU A 233 0.80 4.59 -10.31
C LEU A 233 2.06 3.77 -10.03
N PHE A 234 2.95 3.66 -11.00
CA PHE A 234 4.17 2.86 -10.92
C PHE A 234 3.87 1.40 -10.52
N VAL A 235 4.26 0.95 -9.32
CA VAL A 235 4.02 -0.41 -8.82
C VAL A 235 2.73 -0.57 -8.03
N VAL A 236 2.10 0.53 -7.64
CA VAL A 236 0.83 0.52 -6.89
C VAL A 236 -0.33 0.50 -7.87
N ALA A 237 -1.20 -0.48 -7.73
CA ALA A 237 -2.38 -0.60 -8.59
C ALA A 237 -3.58 -1.16 -7.82
N ALA A 238 -4.78 -0.70 -8.19
CA ALA A 238 -6.04 -1.33 -7.81
C ALA A 238 -6.62 -2.02 -9.04
N ARG A 239 -6.64 -3.35 -9.04
CA ARG A 239 -7.09 -4.15 -10.19
C ARG A 239 -8.15 -5.15 -9.78
N PRO A 240 -9.13 -5.45 -10.66
CA PRO A 240 -10.00 -6.60 -10.50
C PRO A 240 -9.16 -7.88 -10.44
N LEU A 241 -9.43 -8.70 -9.43
CA LEU A 241 -8.73 -9.96 -9.24
C LEU A 241 -9.48 -11.08 -9.96
N THR A 242 -8.74 -12.00 -10.58
CA THR A 242 -9.33 -13.28 -11.02
C THR A 242 -9.74 -14.08 -9.79
N LYS A 243 -10.65 -15.06 -9.96
CA LYS A 243 -11.12 -15.94 -8.86
C LYS A 243 -9.95 -16.55 -8.08
N ARG A 244 -8.92 -17.04 -8.78
CA ARG A 244 -7.72 -17.61 -8.15
C ARG A 244 -7.01 -16.58 -7.27
N TRP A 245 -6.72 -15.41 -7.81
CA TRP A 245 -6.00 -14.37 -7.08
C TRP A 245 -6.82 -13.77 -5.94
N PHE A 246 -8.14 -13.72 -6.08
CA PHE A 246 -9.03 -13.33 -5.00
C PHE A 246 -8.93 -14.30 -3.81
N LEU A 247 -9.02 -15.63 -4.07
CA LEU A 247 -8.89 -16.62 -3.01
C LEU A 247 -7.50 -16.60 -2.35
N ILE A 248 -6.45 -16.42 -3.15
CA ILE A 248 -5.09 -16.24 -2.61
C ILE A 248 -5.01 -14.99 -1.74
N ALA A 249 -5.60 -13.86 -2.18
CA ALA A 249 -5.60 -12.60 -1.42
C ALA A 249 -6.24 -12.76 -0.04
N LEU A 250 -7.28 -13.61 0.10
CA LEU A 250 -7.91 -13.87 1.41
C LEU A 250 -6.93 -14.45 2.43
N ALA A 251 -5.92 -15.21 2.01
CA ALA A 251 -4.89 -15.72 2.91
C ALA A 251 -4.00 -14.60 3.50
N TYR A 252 -3.86 -13.49 2.80
CA TYR A 252 -3.08 -12.34 3.25
C TYR A 252 -3.85 -11.41 4.19
N VAL A 253 -5.20 -11.46 4.16
CA VAL A 253 -6.07 -10.56 4.93
C VAL A 253 -5.79 -10.58 6.43
N PRO A 254 -5.62 -11.73 7.12
CA PRO A 254 -5.45 -11.74 8.57
C PRO A 254 -4.23 -10.92 9.06
N ALA A 255 -3.08 -11.07 8.39
CA ALA A 255 -1.87 -10.34 8.76
C ALA A 255 -1.98 -8.85 8.50
N LEU A 256 -2.49 -8.47 7.32
CA LEU A 256 -2.73 -7.08 6.96
C LEU A 256 -3.81 -6.45 7.85
N PHE A 257 -4.89 -7.17 8.14
CA PHE A 257 -5.93 -6.70 9.04
C PHE A 257 -5.37 -6.39 10.44
N LEU A 258 -4.53 -7.27 10.97
CA LEU A 258 -3.89 -7.05 12.27
C LEU A 258 -3.01 -5.79 12.27
N PHE A 259 -2.26 -5.58 11.19
CA PHE A 259 -1.43 -4.38 11.02
C PHE A 259 -2.27 -3.10 10.97
N PHE A 260 -3.28 -3.06 10.10
CA PHE A 260 -4.14 -1.89 9.98
C PHE A 260 -4.99 -1.64 11.22
N LEU A 261 -5.47 -2.70 11.89
CA LEU A 261 -6.18 -2.57 13.15
C LEU A 261 -5.28 -1.97 14.24
N SER A 262 -4.07 -2.50 14.39
CA SER A 262 -3.09 -1.99 15.35
C SER A 262 -2.79 -0.50 15.13
N ASN A 263 -2.49 -0.12 13.89
CA ASN A 263 -2.20 1.27 13.56
C ASN A 263 -3.41 2.17 13.72
N SER A 264 -4.60 1.72 13.30
CA SER A 264 -5.84 2.49 13.48
C SER A 264 -6.15 2.73 14.95
N LEU A 265 -6.02 1.72 15.78
CA LEU A 265 -6.21 1.87 17.23
C LEU A 265 -5.21 2.86 17.81
N ARG A 266 -3.92 2.73 17.51
CA ARG A 266 -2.87 3.61 18.04
C ARG A 266 -3.05 5.07 17.61
N VAL A 267 -3.28 5.31 16.32
CA VAL A 267 -3.47 6.66 15.77
C VAL A 267 -4.70 7.34 16.36
N ASN A 268 -5.78 6.60 16.60
CA ASN A 268 -7.03 7.14 17.13
C ASN A 268 -7.09 7.19 18.65
N THR A 269 -6.13 6.61 19.36
CA THR A 269 -6.08 6.58 20.83
C THR A 269 -4.78 7.18 21.38
N SER A 270 -3.74 6.36 21.51
CA SER A 270 -2.49 6.70 22.20
C SER A 270 -1.63 7.74 21.48
N MET A 271 -1.83 7.94 20.19
CA MET A 271 -1.02 8.87 19.38
C MET A 271 -1.68 10.23 19.12
N ARG A 272 -2.84 10.48 19.70
CA ARG A 272 -3.51 11.79 19.60
C ARG A 272 -3.59 12.48 20.96
N PHE A 273 -3.68 13.81 20.96
CA PHE A 273 -3.87 14.62 22.15
C PHE A 273 -4.63 15.91 21.85
N ASN A 274 -5.20 16.53 22.89
CA ASN A 274 -5.96 17.77 22.76
C ASN A 274 -5.11 18.90 22.15
N ASN A 275 -5.73 19.73 21.30
CA ASN A 275 -5.09 20.85 20.61
C ASN A 275 -3.89 20.45 19.72
N GLN A 276 -3.87 19.20 19.23
CA GLN A 276 -2.87 18.74 18.30
C GLN A 276 -2.99 19.51 16.97
N ARG A 277 -1.89 20.10 16.51
CA ARG A 277 -1.85 20.78 15.21
C ARG A 277 -2.09 19.77 14.09
N ARG A 278 -2.83 20.14 13.05
CA ARG A 278 -3.18 19.23 11.93
C ARG A 278 -1.95 18.59 11.30
N TRP A 279 -0.87 19.33 11.11
CA TRP A 279 0.35 18.80 10.51
C TRP A 279 1.03 17.73 11.40
N VAL A 280 0.97 17.86 12.72
CA VAL A 280 1.48 16.84 13.66
C VAL A 280 0.65 15.55 13.53
N ASN A 281 -0.66 15.68 13.41
CA ASN A 281 -1.54 14.54 13.19
C ASN A 281 -1.21 13.83 11.86
N TRP A 282 -1.01 14.59 10.79
CA TRP A 282 -0.60 14.01 9.49
C TRP A 282 0.77 13.34 9.56
N LEU A 283 1.72 13.94 10.25
CA LEU A 283 3.05 13.33 10.47
C LEU A 283 2.94 12.00 11.23
N ILE A 284 2.13 11.96 12.29
CA ILE A 284 1.88 10.74 13.06
C ILE A 284 1.24 9.65 12.17
N ILE A 285 0.23 10.01 11.39
CA ILE A 285 -0.44 9.06 10.46
C ILE A 285 0.55 8.54 9.40
N ALA A 286 1.44 9.40 8.90
CA ALA A 286 2.40 9.03 7.87
C ALA A 286 3.55 8.14 8.38
N LEU A 287 3.88 8.22 9.67
CA LEU A 287 5.02 7.51 10.28
C LEU A 287 4.61 6.36 11.21
N ALA A 288 3.31 6.20 11.49
CA ALA A 288 2.79 5.11 12.32
C ALA A 288 2.59 3.83 11.52
#